data_9294f17fa84d1652bc4cb0c418fec812
#
_entry.id   9294f17fa84d1652bc4cb0c418fec812
#
_cell.length_a   1.000
_cell.length_b   1.000
_cell.length_c   1.000
_cell.angle_alpha   90.00
_cell.angle_beta   90.00
_cell.angle_gamma   90.00
#
_symmetry.space_group_name_H-M   'P 1'
#
loop_
_entity.id
_entity.type
_entity.pdbx_description
1 polymer ?
#
loop_
_entity_poly.entity_id
_entity_poly.type
_entity_poly.pdbx_seq_one_letter_code
_entity_poly.pdbx_strand_id
1 'polypeptide(L)'
;MIRMRRGASWSCGPYAASSCSCRGCSWKDWNHHVYRIFYHDAIPYDGKAHHPIDNRSIDFGKSQVATDRLALFDCLRRQRKVALRLGKVNRDHDWAIKPELTKKLLRNRSALDVLSRLPDPSAAGGTGTPVTLTLSTAEQLELIALRAVWQSLDGSSVALGLRQKGVDMRIGIDIASLSLKKQADTLILVAGDSDFVPAAKLARREGIDFILDPMWQHINDDLFEHIDGLQSGLSRPGQPRTPGSRADEASTAPDLGQPDGT
;
A
#
# COMPACT_ATOMS: atom_id res chain seq x y z
N MET A 1 -6.41 -14.32 8.28
CA MET A 1 -6.72 -13.39 7.19
C MET A 1 -5.41 -12.70 6.81
N ILE A 2 -4.86 -12.87 5.62
CA ILE A 2 -3.55 -12.33 5.27
C ILE A 2 -3.74 -11.30 4.19
N ARG A 3 -3.44 -10.01 4.47
CA ARG A 3 -3.39 -8.93 3.49
C ARG A 3 -1.93 -8.54 3.27
N MET A 4 -1.49 -8.49 2.01
CA MET A 4 -0.19 -7.92 1.66
C MET A 4 -0.36 -6.50 1.13
N ARG A 5 0.46 -5.55 1.61
CA ARG A 5 0.58 -4.19 1.04
C ARG A 5 1.44 -4.21 -0.23
N ARG A 6 1.23 -3.19 -1.08
CA ARG A 6 2.06 -2.91 -2.26
C ARG A 6 3.53 -2.80 -1.85
N GLY A 7 4.40 -3.54 -2.53
CA GLY A 7 5.85 -3.42 -2.40
C GLY A 7 6.61 -4.63 -1.90
N ALA A 8 5.95 -5.67 -1.41
CA ALA A 8 6.63 -6.94 -1.14
C ALA A 8 6.68 -7.75 -2.45
N SER A 9 7.81 -7.72 -3.14
CA SER A 9 8.10 -8.62 -4.24
C SER A 9 8.30 -10.02 -3.67
N TRP A 10 7.33 -10.88 -3.85
CA TRP A 10 7.50 -12.31 -3.66
C TRP A 10 7.97 -12.88 -4.99
N SER A 11 9.26 -13.01 -5.15
CA SER A 11 9.82 -13.81 -6.22
C SER A 11 9.61 -15.29 -5.87
N CYS A 12 8.58 -15.90 -6.42
CA CYS A 12 8.66 -17.32 -6.73
C CYS A 12 9.72 -17.40 -7.82
N GLY A 13 10.93 -17.85 -7.48
CA GLY A 13 11.96 -18.14 -8.46
C GLY A 13 11.43 -19.11 -9.53
N PRO A 14 12.07 -19.18 -10.71
CA PRO A 14 11.61 -19.94 -11.87
C PRO A 14 11.60 -21.47 -11.68
N TYR A 15 11.73 -21.95 -10.48
CA TYR A 15 11.72 -23.39 -10.14
C TYR A 15 10.50 -23.72 -9.30
N ALA A 16 9.59 -24.42 -9.89
CA ALA A 16 8.81 -25.47 -9.29
C ALA A 16 7.33 -25.46 -9.64
N ALA A 17 7.06 -26.11 -10.72
CA ALA A 17 5.72 -26.72 -10.95
C ALA A 17 5.43 -27.92 -10.02
N SER A 18 6.28 -28.25 -9.06
CA SER A 18 6.11 -29.46 -8.23
C SER A 18 6.21 -29.32 -6.72
N SER A 19 6.57 -28.14 -6.17
CA SER A 19 6.50 -27.94 -4.72
C SER A 19 6.49 -26.45 -4.37
N CYS A 20 5.32 -25.83 -4.34
CA CYS A 20 5.15 -24.54 -3.66
C CYS A 20 5.25 -24.77 -2.16
N SER A 21 6.47 -25.05 -1.68
CA SER A 21 6.83 -25.05 -0.28
C SER A 21 7.06 -23.58 0.09
N CYS A 22 6.03 -22.88 0.54
CA CYS A 22 6.18 -21.65 1.30
C CYS A 22 6.90 -21.98 2.62
N ARG A 23 8.22 -22.26 2.52
CA ARG A 23 9.08 -22.49 3.67
C ARG A 23 9.40 -21.16 4.35
N GLY A 24 8.42 -20.60 5.02
CA GLY A 24 8.60 -19.33 5.72
C GLY A 24 7.56 -19.03 6.78
N CYS A 25 6.37 -19.59 6.65
CA CYS A 25 5.32 -19.46 7.66
C CYS A 25 5.31 -20.70 8.53
N SER A 26 6.07 -20.69 9.61
CA SER A 26 5.93 -21.74 10.63
C SER A 26 4.68 -21.45 11.47
N TRP A 27 3.53 -21.82 10.94
CA TRP A 27 2.27 -21.90 11.69
C TRP A 27 2.29 -23.10 12.66
N LYS A 28 3.42 -23.82 12.75
CA LYS A 28 3.57 -25.02 13.58
C LYS A 28 3.62 -24.71 15.08
N ASP A 29 3.95 -23.47 15.43
CA ASP A 29 4.03 -23.05 16.84
C ASP A 29 2.67 -22.59 17.40
N TRP A 30 1.66 -22.48 16.55
CA TRP A 30 0.30 -22.18 16.94
C TRP A 30 -0.41 -23.50 17.26
N ASN A 31 -0.68 -23.75 18.50
CA ASN A 31 -1.41 -24.92 18.97
C ASN A 31 -2.90 -24.89 18.55
N HIS A 32 -3.20 -24.14 17.50
CA HIS A 32 -4.54 -23.89 16.98
C HIS A 32 -4.77 -24.60 15.64
N HIS A 33 -5.95 -25.14 15.48
CA HIS A 33 -6.37 -25.74 14.22
C HIS A 33 -6.80 -24.66 13.21
N VAL A 34 -6.00 -24.40 12.17
CA VAL A 34 -6.34 -23.44 11.13
C VAL A 34 -7.64 -23.86 10.43
N TYR A 35 -8.68 -23.06 10.62
CA TYR A 35 -9.96 -23.24 9.93
C TYR A 35 -9.80 -22.88 8.44
N ARG A 36 -9.42 -21.64 8.12
CA ARG A 36 -9.24 -21.15 6.74
C ARG A 36 -8.36 -19.91 6.71
N ILE A 37 -7.61 -19.75 5.62
CA ILE A 37 -6.84 -18.57 5.29
C ILE A 37 -7.61 -17.81 4.20
N PHE A 38 -8.04 -16.60 4.50
CA PHE A 38 -8.66 -15.69 3.54
C PHE A 38 -7.60 -14.75 3.00
N TYR A 39 -7.30 -14.87 1.72
CA TYR A 39 -6.35 -13.99 1.04
C TYR A 39 -7.13 -12.93 0.26
N HIS A 40 -7.01 -11.68 0.71
CA HIS A 40 -7.71 -10.55 0.12
C HIS A 40 -6.75 -9.73 -0.73
N ASP A 41 -7.10 -9.53 -1.97
CA ASP A 41 -6.33 -8.74 -2.94
C ASP A 41 -7.26 -8.22 -4.03
N ALA A 42 -6.71 -7.58 -5.08
CA ALA A 42 -7.47 -7.17 -6.25
C ALA A 42 -6.86 -7.72 -7.52
N ILE A 43 -7.73 -8.09 -8.46
CA ILE A 43 -7.33 -8.43 -9.82
C ILE A 43 -6.61 -7.21 -10.41
N PRO A 44 -5.41 -7.41 -10.99
CA PRO A 44 -4.67 -6.33 -11.63
C PRO A 44 -5.50 -5.62 -12.70
N TYR A 45 -5.22 -4.34 -12.91
CA TYR A 45 -5.81 -3.61 -14.03
C TYR A 45 -5.25 -4.15 -15.35
N ASP A 46 -6.14 -4.47 -16.29
CA ASP A 46 -5.84 -5.08 -17.59
C ASP A 46 -6.02 -4.13 -18.78
N GLY A 47 -6.38 -2.87 -18.50
CA GLY A 47 -6.58 -1.87 -19.53
C GLY A 47 -5.29 -1.37 -20.19
N LYS A 48 -5.47 -0.60 -21.27
CA LYS A 48 -4.37 0.07 -21.97
C LYS A 48 -4.46 1.58 -21.76
N ALA A 49 -3.31 2.25 -21.69
CA ALA A 49 -3.23 3.70 -21.67
C ALA A 49 -2.00 4.20 -22.40
N HIS A 50 -2.10 5.38 -23.02
CA HIS A 50 -0.95 6.06 -23.60
C HIS A 50 -0.22 6.86 -22.53
N HIS A 51 1.10 6.70 -22.50
CA HIS A 51 1.95 7.42 -21.56
C HIS A 51 2.15 8.87 -22.03
N PRO A 52 1.86 9.89 -21.18
CA PRO A 52 1.81 11.28 -21.64
C PRO A 52 3.18 11.89 -21.98
N ILE A 53 4.28 11.37 -21.42
CA ILE A 53 5.64 11.86 -21.68
C ILE A 53 6.28 11.08 -22.83
N ASP A 54 6.25 9.74 -22.75
CA ASP A 54 6.95 8.87 -23.70
C ASP A 54 6.10 8.59 -24.95
N ASN A 55 4.83 8.99 -24.96
CA ASN A 55 3.83 8.76 -26.03
C ASN A 55 3.74 7.29 -26.49
N ARG A 56 4.05 6.35 -25.60
CA ARG A 56 3.95 4.90 -25.85
C ARG A 56 2.68 4.32 -25.26
N SER A 57 2.12 3.33 -25.94
CA SER A 57 1.01 2.54 -25.40
C SER A 57 1.51 1.54 -24.38
N ILE A 58 0.94 1.55 -23.18
CA ILE A 58 1.22 0.60 -22.11
C ILE A 58 0.03 -0.33 -21.95
N ASP A 59 0.26 -1.62 -22.06
CA ASP A 59 -0.71 -2.68 -21.78
C ASP A 59 -0.45 -3.18 -20.33
N PHE A 60 -1.29 -2.73 -19.40
CA PHE A 60 -1.12 -3.06 -17.99
C PHE A 60 -1.40 -4.52 -17.70
N GLY A 61 -2.26 -5.18 -18.48
CA GLY A 61 -2.54 -6.61 -18.36
C GLY A 61 -1.33 -7.49 -18.68
N LYS A 62 -0.41 -6.99 -19.51
CA LYS A 62 0.84 -7.68 -19.87
C LYS A 62 2.04 -7.23 -19.02
N SER A 63 1.83 -6.38 -18.04
CA SER A 63 2.90 -5.95 -17.14
C SER A 63 3.41 -7.11 -16.29
N GLN A 64 4.70 -7.06 -15.90
CA GLN A 64 5.28 -8.07 -15.00
C GLN A 64 4.48 -8.16 -13.70
N VAL A 65 4.04 -7.02 -13.16
CA VAL A 65 3.22 -6.95 -11.95
C VAL A 65 1.90 -7.72 -12.11
N ALA A 66 1.23 -7.58 -13.25
CA ALA A 66 -0.02 -8.32 -13.52
C ALA A 66 0.24 -9.81 -13.66
N THR A 67 1.27 -10.20 -14.41
CA THR A 67 1.67 -11.59 -14.62
C THR A 67 2.01 -12.29 -13.30
N ASP A 68 2.85 -11.68 -12.48
CA ASP A 68 3.27 -12.24 -11.19
C ASP A 68 2.08 -12.37 -10.22
N ARG A 69 1.18 -11.38 -10.22
CA ARG A 69 0.00 -11.39 -9.37
C ARG A 69 -0.98 -12.49 -9.76
N LEU A 70 -1.22 -12.68 -11.06
CA LEU A 70 -2.08 -13.74 -11.55
C LEU A 70 -1.49 -15.12 -11.28
N ALA A 71 -0.18 -15.30 -11.47
CA ALA A 71 0.54 -16.52 -11.12
C ALA A 71 0.42 -16.85 -9.62
N LEU A 72 0.54 -15.84 -8.75
CA LEU A 72 0.32 -16.00 -7.32
C LEU A 72 -1.11 -16.46 -7.02
N PHE A 73 -2.13 -15.87 -7.66
CA PHE A 73 -3.52 -16.28 -7.45
C PHE A 73 -3.75 -17.73 -7.88
N ASP A 74 -3.16 -18.15 -8.99
CA ASP A 74 -3.27 -19.54 -9.45
C ASP A 74 -2.58 -20.52 -8.50
N CYS A 75 -1.45 -20.15 -7.94
CA CYS A 75 -0.80 -20.93 -6.89
C CYS A 75 -1.70 -21.04 -5.65
N LEU A 76 -2.26 -19.92 -5.17
CA LEU A 76 -3.09 -19.87 -3.97
C LEU A 76 -4.41 -20.64 -4.13
N ARG A 77 -5.02 -20.65 -5.33
CA ARG A 77 -6.24 -21.44 -5.61
C ARG A 77 -6.05 -22.93 -5.39
N ARG A 78 -4.84 -23.43 -5.57
CA ARG A 78 -4.49 -24.84 -5.39
C ARG A 78 -4.13 -25.21 -3.96
N GLN A 79 -3.99 -24.22 -3.07
CA GLN A 79 -3.64 -24.48 -1.67
C GLN A 79 -4.84 -24.87 -0.84
N ARG A 80 -4.66 -25.93 -0.02
CA ARG A 80 -5.69 -26.37 0.91
C ARG A 80 -5.96 -25.29 1.96
N LYS A 81 -7.22 -25.09 2.29
CA LYS A 81 -7.71 -24.12 3.28
C LYS A 81 -7.47 -22.65 2.92
N VAL A 82 -7.09 -22.34 1.69
CA VAL A 82 -6.98 -20.97 1.20
C VAL A 82 -8.25 -20.59 0.44
N ALA A 83 -8.79 -19.42 0.72
CA ALA A 83 -9.91 -18.82 0.01
C ALA A 83 -9.48 -17.46 -0.53
N LEU A 84 -9.51 -17.29 -1.84
CA LEU A 84 -9.26 -16.01 -2.49
C LEU A 84 -10.49 -15.11 -2.40
N ARG A 85 -10.28 -13.85 -2.06
CA ARG A 85 -11.28 -12.79 -1.97
C ARG A 85 -10.81 -11.61 -2.81
N LEU A 86 -11.08 -11.66 -4.11
CA LEU A 86 -10.51 -10.71 -5.05
C LEU A 86 -11.46 -9.54 -5.32
N GLY A 87 -11.02 -8.33 -5.04
CA GLY A 87 -11.57 -7.09 -5.55
C GLY A 87 -11.10 -6.81 -6.97
N LYS A 88 -11.22 -5.57 -7.40
CA LYS A 88 -10.76 -5.11 -8.72
C LYS A 88 -9.87 -3.87 -8.57
N VAL A 89 -8.89 -3.73 -9.47
CA VAL A 89 -8.18 -2.48 -9.67
C VAL A 89 -8.85 -1.76 -10.84
N ASN A 90 -9.40 -0.59 -10.58
CA ASN A 90 -10.03 0.25 -11.59
C ASN A 90 -9.17 1.48 -11.85
N ARG A 91 -9.29 2.04 -13.05
CA ARG A 91 -8.82 3.39 -13.35
C ARG A 91 -9.77 4.37 -12.67
N ASP A 92 -9.25 5.15 -11.73
CA ASP A 92 -10.01 6.12 -10.94
C ASP A 92 -9.88 7.52 -11.54
N HIS A 93 -8.68 7.88 -11.97
CA HIS A 93 -8.38 9.13 -12.68
C HIS A 93 -7.26 8.91 -13.70
N ASP A 94 -6.99 9.94 -14.48
CA ASP A 94 -5.97 9.89 -15.52
C ASP A 94 -4.55 10.02 -14.96
N TRP A 95 -3.59 10.18 -15.83
CA TRP A 95 -2.20 10.38 -15.45
C TRP A 95 -2.04 11.61 -14.57
N ALA A 96 -1.27 11.46 -13.50
CA ALA A 96 -0.93 12.53 -12.58
C ALA A 96 0.58 12.55 -12.32
N ILE A 97 1.14 13.75 -12.19
CA ILE A 97 2.52 13.93 -11.75
C ILE A 97 2.62 13.47 -10.29
N LYS A 98 3.70 12.79 -9.93
CA LYS A 98 3.94 12.33 -8.54
C LYS A 98 3.92 13.49 -7.55
N PRO A 99 3.39 13.30 -6.33
CA PRO A 99 3.19 14.39 -5.37
C PRO A 99 4.45 15.21 -5.04
N GLU A 100 5.62 14.56 -4.96
CA GLU A 100 6.88 15.25 -4.67
C GLU A 100 7.27 16.23 -5.80
N LEU A 101 7.08 15.81 -7.05
CA LEU A 101 7.36 16.66 -8.22
C LEU A 101 6.31 17.76 -8.35
N THR A 102 5.03 17.45 -8.10
CA THR A 102 3.96 18.45 -8.05
C THR A 102 4.28 19.56 -7.05
N LYS A 103 4.73 19.19 -5.83
CA LYS A 103 5.15 20.17 -4.82
C LYS A 103 6.32 21.05 -5.31
N LYS A 104 7.32 20.46 -5.98
CA LYS A 104 8.47 21.21 -6.53
C LYS A 104 8.03 22.17 -7.63
N LEU A 105 7.18 21.73 -8.55
CA LEU A 105 6.65 22.58 -9.63
C LEU A 105 5.83 23.75 -9.06
N LEU A 106 4.93 23.47 -8.12
CA LEU A 106 4.10 24.51 -7.50
C LEU A 106 4.91 25.52 -6.69
N ARG A 107 5.98 25.08 -6.02
CA ARG A 107 6.88 25.98 -5.29
C ARG A 107 7.58 26.98 -6.21
N ASN A 108 7.94 26.58 -7.41
CA ASN A 108 8.65 27.41 -8.37
C ASN A 108 7.69 28.11 -9.38
N ARG A 109 6.37 28.11 -9.12
CA ARG A 109 5.40 28.69 -10.06
C ARG A 109 5.57 30.21 -10.26
N SER A 110 6.01 30.92 -9.20
CA SER A 110 6.26 32.38 -9.26
C SER A 110 7.28 32.78 -10.33
N ALA A 111 8.18 31.87 -10.69
CA ALA A 111 9.10 32.11 -11.79
C ALA A 111 8.40 32.41 -13.14
N LEU A 112 7.14 32.01 -13.30
CA LEU A 112 6.35 32.29 -14.48
C LEU A 112 5.71 33.67 -14.49
N ASP A 113 5.69 34.39 -13.35
CA ASP A 113 5.07 35.72 -13.23
C ASP A 113 5.77 36.74 -14.14
N VAL A 114 7.04 36.52 -14.44
CA VAL A 114 7.82 37.34 -15.39
C VAL A 114 7.21 37.31 -16.80
N LEU A 115 6.52 36.24 -17.18
CA LEU A 115 5.88 36.12 -18.49
C LEU A 115 4.66 37.06 -18.66
N SER A 116 4.09 37.56 -17.55
CA SER A 116 3.03 38.58 -17.59
C SER A 116 3.46 39.90 -18.20
N ARG A 117 4.78 40.15 -18.32
CA ARG A 117 5.36 41.32 -18.97
C ARG A 117 5.45 41.17 -20.48
N LEU A 118 5.16 40.02 -21.03
CA LEU A 118 5.11 39.81 -22.48
C LEU A 118 3.88 40.53 -23.05
N PRO A 119 4.02 41.32 -24.11
CA PRO A 119 2.90 41.95 -24.76
C PRO A 119 2.00 40.84 -25.38
N ASP A 120 0.68 41.09 -25.38
CA ASP A 120 -0.26 40.21 -26.02
C ASP A 120 -0.01 40.22 -27.54
N PRO A 121 0.31 39.07 -28.16
CA PRO A 121 0.58 38.99 -29.58
C PRO A 121 -0.64 39.35 -30.45
N SER A 122 -1.86 39.27 -29.91
CA SER A 122 -3.08 39.68 -30.60
C SER A 122 -3.25 41.19 -30.69
N ALA A 123 -2.66 41.96 -29.77
CA ALA A 123 -2.68 43.42 -29.75
C ALA A 123 -1.64 44.04 -30.72
N ALA A 124 -0.60 43.30 -31.07
CA ALA A 124 0.49 43.77 -31.94
C ALA A 124 0.36 43.30 -33.39
N GLY A 125 -0.73 43.53 -34.05
CA GLY A 125 -0.93 43.43 -35.50
C GLY A 125 -0.04 42.49 -36.33
N GLY A 126 0.32 41.30 -35.83
CA GLY A 126 0.89 40.19 -36.61
C GLY A 126 2.26 40.38 -37.28
N THR A 127 3.02 41.42 -36.96
CA THR A 127 4.39 41.57 -37.46
C THR A 127 5.36 40.89 -36.48
N GLY A 128 6.06 39.86 -36.96
CA GLY A 128 6.99 39.05 -36.16
C GLY A 128 8.20 39.82 -35.61
N THR A 129 7.97 40.93 -34.93
CA THR A 129 9.01 41.72 -34.22
C THR A 129 9.45 40.94 -32.99
N PRO A 130 10.76 40.75 -32.82
CA PRO A 130 11.27 40.07 -31.64
C PRO A 130 10.97 40.88 -30.38
N VAL A 131 10.40 40.22 -29.37
CA VAL A 131 10.14 40.83 -28.06
C VAL A 131 11.33 40.51 -27.15
N THR A 132 11.91 41.58 -26.57
CA THR A 132 13.02 41.45 -25.60
C THR A 132 12.46 41.56 -24.19
N LEU A 133 12.68 40.56 -23.36
CA LEU A 133 12.33 40.59 -21.96
C LEU A 133 13.58 40.75 -21.11
N THR A 134 13.66 41.86 -20.35
CA THR A 134 14.75 42.09 -19.41
C THR A 134 14.42 41.40 -18.08
N LEU A 135 15.34 40.55 -17.61
CA LEU A 135 15.21 39.78 -16.39
C LEU A 135 16.29 40.27 -15.37
N SER A 136 15.89 40.40 -14.12
CA SER A 136 16.83 40.50 -13.02
C SER A 136 17.55 39.16 -12.78
N THR A 137 18.70 39.20 -12.11
CA THR A 137 19.45 37.97 -11.78
C THR A 137 18.63 37.01 -10.94
N ALA A 138 17.78 37.51 -10.03
CA ALA A 138 16.89 36.66 -9.23
C ALA A 138 15.85 35.91 -10.10
N GLU A 139 15.18 36.64 -10.99
CA GLU A 139 14.21 36.06 -11.92
C GLU A 139 14.85 35.04 -12.86
N GLN A 140 16.08 35.28 -13.31
CA GLN A 140 16.83 34.32 -14.12
C GLN A 140 17.08 33.02 -13.36
N LEU A 141 17.51 33.09 -12.08
CA LEU A 141 17.76 31.94 -11.24
C LEU A 141 16.47 31.13 -10.98
N GLU A 142 15.37 31.81 -10.72
CA GLU A 142 14.05 31.15 -10.55
C GLU A 142 13.61 30.41 -11.81
N LEU A 143 13.74 31.04 -12.98
CA LEU A 143 13.42 30.39 -14.27
C LEU A 143 14.33 29.19 -14.54
N ILE A 144 15.62 29.29 -14.23
CA ILE A 144 16.57 28.18 -14.39
C ILE A 144 16.16 27.04 -13.46
N ALA A 145 15.79 27.31 -12.20
CA ALA A 145 15.33 26.33 -11.26
C ALA A 145 14.05 25.63 -11.74
N LEU A 146 13.06 26.38 -12.22
CA LEU A 146 11.84 25.85 -12.78
C LEU A 146 12.12 24.95 -14.01
N ARG A 147 12.96 25.44 -14.93
CA ARG A 147 13.37 24.68 -16.11
C ARG A 147 14.03 23.37 -15.73
N ALA A 148 14.91 23.36 -14.71
CA ALA A 148 15.58 22.16 -14.25
C ALA A 148 14.57 21.11 -13.73
N VAL A 149 13.54 21.54 -13.02
CA VAL A 149 12.46 20.63 -12.55
C VAL A 149 11.69 20.06 -13.76
N TRP A 150 11.30 20.89 -14.73
CA TRP A 150 10.61 20.43 -15.93
C TRP A 150 11.45 19.46 -16.76
N GLN A 151 12.73 19.74 -16.92
CA GLN A 151 13.66 18.87 -17.68
C GLN A 151 13.95 17.54 -16.94
N SER A 152 13.78 17.50 -15.62
CA SER A 152 13.92 16.26 -14.85
C SER A 152 12.71 15.32 -14.93
N LEU A 153 11.62 15.74 -15.58
CA LEU A 153 10.45 14.89 -15.78
C LEU A 153 10.76 13.80 -16.81
N ASP A 154 10.59 12.57 -16.39
CA ASP A 154 10.74 11.38 -17.22
C ASP A 154 9.49 10.49 -17.16
N GLY A 155 9.54 9.34 -17.84
CA GLY A 155 8.42 8.39 -17.82
C GLY A 155 8.06 7.86 -16.44
N SER A 156 8.99 7.92 -15.47
CA SER A 156 8.72 7.52 -14.09
C SER A 156 8.05 8.61 -13.25
N SER A 157 8.01 9.84 -13.75
CA SER A 157 7.51 11.03 -13.05
C SER A 157 6.00 11.11 -12.95
N VAL A 158 5.30 10.35 -13.78
CA VAL A 158 3.84 10.29 -13.82
C VAL A 158 3.34 8.89 -13.46
N ALA A 159 2.14 8.82 -12.94
CA ALA A 159 1.49 7.56 -12.61
C ALA A 159 0.02 7.60 -13.06
N LEU A 160 -0.46 6.50 -13.63
CA LEU A 160 -1.88 6.33 -13.90
C LEU A 160 -2.64 6.15 -12.59
N GLY A 161 -3.76 6.85 -12.45
CA GLY A 161 -4.60 6.78 -11.26
C GLY A 161 -5.33 5.46 -11.15
N LEU A 162 -4.66 4.45 -10.62
CA LEU A 162 -5.23 3.13 -10.37
C LEU A 162 -5.62 2.99 -8.91
N ARG A 163 -6.86 2.59 -8.65
CA ARG A 163 -7.38 2.38 -7.30
C ARG A 163 -7.93 0.97 -7.14
N GLN A 164 -7.55 0.35 -6.04
CA GLN A 164 -8.10 -0.92 -5.61
C GLN A 164 -9.46 -0.70 -4.95
N LYS A 165 -10.50 -1.42 -5.38
CA LYS A 165 -11.87 -1.30 -4.86
C LYS A 165 -12.38 -2.62 -4.31
N GLY A 166 -13.11 -2.53 -3.19
CA GLY A 166 -13.88 -3.62 -2.62
C GLY A 166 -13.08 -4.66 -1.83
N VAL A 167 -11.79 -4.43 -1.55
CA VAL A 167 -10.99 -5.37 -0.76
C VAL A 167 -11.27 -5.21 0.73
N ASP A 168 -11.20 -4.00 1.24
CA ASP A 168 -11.37 -3.71 2.67
C ASP A 168 -12.77 -4.08 3.15
N MET A 169 -13.79 -3.76 2.33
CA MET A 169 -15.16 -4.16 2.61
C MET A 169 -15.32 -5.69 2.70
N ARG A 170 -14.65 -6.44 1.81
CA ARG A 170 -14.70 -7.93 1.86
C ARG A 170 -14.03 -8.48 3.10
N ILE A 171 -12.94 -7.86 3.56
CA ILE A 171 -12.29 -8.22 4.82
C ILE A 171 -13.29 -8.03 5.97
N GLY A 172 -13.93 -6.86 6.06
CA GLY A 172 -14.92 -6.59 7.08
C GLY A 172 -16.12 -7.56 7.07
N ILE A 173 -16.64 -7.87 5.87
CA ILE A 173 -17.74 -8.83 5.71
C ILE A 173 -17.32 -10.25 6.12
N ASP A 174 -16.12 -10.70 5.74
CA ASP A 174 -15.63 -12.03 6.12
C ASP A 174 -15.42 -12.11 7.64
N ILE A 175 -14.85 -11.08 8.29
CA ILE A 175 -14.73 -11.01 9.75
C ILE A 175 -16.13 -11.09 10.38
N ALA A 176 -17.07 -10.26 9.96
CA ALA A 176 -18.43 -10.24 10.50
C ALA A 176 -19.13 -11.59 10.33
N SER A 177 -19.02 -12.19 9.14
CA SER A 177 -19.64 -13.48 8.87
C SER A 177 -19.09 -14.60 9.74
N LEU A 178 -17.76 -14.66 9.92
CA LEU A 178 -17.09 -15.64 10.78
C LEU A 178 -17.49 -15.47 12.23
N SER A 179 -17.53 -14.22 12.73
CA SER A 179 -17.87 -13.91 14.10
C SER A 179 -19.32 -14.25 14.42
N LEU A 180 -20.27 -13.78 13.62
CA LEU A 180 -21.69 -14.03 13.84
C LEU A 180 -22.08 -15.49 13.72
N LYS A 181 -21.40 -16.25 12.84
CA LYS A 181 -21.64 -17.70 12.68
C LYS A 181 -20.81 -18.55 13.65
N LYS A 182 -19.98 -17.95 14.48
CA LYS A 182 -19.08 -18.62 15.44
C LYS A 182 -18.28 -19.76 14.78
N GLN A 183 -17.73 -19.46 13.58
CA GLN A 183 -16.97 -20.46 12.81
C GLN A 183 -15.49 -20.56 13.21
N ALA A 184 -15.02 -19.66 14.06
CA ALA A 184 -13.68 -19.64 14.61
C ALA A 184 -13.71 -19.01 16.00
N ASP A 185 -12.84 -19.47 16.88
CA ASP A 185 -12.68 -18.92 18.23
C ASP A 185 -11.68 -17.76 18.23
N THR A 186 -10.74 -17.78 17.28
CA THR A 186 -9.70 -16.76 17.12
C THR A 186 -9.64 -16.30 15.67
N LEU A 187 -9.58 -14.99 15.46
CA LEU A 187 -9.35 -14.34 14.17
C LEU A 187 -8.00 -13.63 14.19
N ILE A 188 -7.17 -13.94 13.20
CA ILE A 188 -5.89 -13.26 13.02
C ILE A 188 -5.99 -12.36 11.81
N LEU A 189 -5.92 -11.06 12.03
CA LEU A 189 -5.88 -10.06 10.98
C LEU A 189 -4.43 -9.67 10.68
N VAL A 190 -4.00 -9.86 9.42
CA VAL A 190 -2.69 -9.39 8.96
C VAL A 190 -2.89 -8.07 8.21
N ALA A 191 -2.85 -6.96 8.93
CA ALA A 191 -3.00 -5.60 8.42
C ALA A 191 -2.59 -4.59 9.50
N GLY A 192 -2.36 -3.33 9.11
CA GLY A 192 -2.09 -2.23 10.04
C GLY A 192 -3.05 -1.05 9.85
N ASP A 193 -4.21 -1.28 9.24
CA ASP A 193 -5.14 -0.23 8.83
C ASP A 193 -6.27 -0.05 9.85
N SER A 194 -6.53 1.18 10.28
CA SER A 194 -7.59 1.53 11.23
C SER A 194 -9.00 1.30 10.71
N ASP A 195 -9.16 1.13 9.38
CA ASP A 195 -10.47 0.85 8.77
C ASP A 195 -11.11 -0.45 9.30
N PHE A 196 -10.34 -1.30 9.97
CA PHE A 196 -10.81 -2.56 10.55
C PHE A 196 -11.28 -2.47 12.00
N VAL A 197 -11.20 -1.32 12.65
CA VAL A 197 -11.69 -1.11 14.02
C VAL A 197 -13.15 -1.56 14.20
N PRO A 198 -14.10 -1.22 13.32
CA PRO A 198 -15.48 -1.69 13.47
C PRO A 198 -15.63 -3.21 13.42
N ALA A 199 -14.82 -3.87 12.57
CA ALA A 199 -14.82 -5.32 12.43
C ALA A 199 -14.19 -6.01 13.66
N ALA A 200 -13.12 -5.44 14.21
CA ALA A 200 -12.50 -5.90 15.46
C ALA A 200 -13.47 -5.81 16.64
N LYS A 201 -14.14 -4.65 16.80
CA LYS A 201 -15.17 -4.47 17.84
C LYS A 201 -16.29 -5.49 17.72
N LEU A 202 -16.74 -5.78 16.51
CA LEU A 202 -17.79 -6.80 16.29
C LEU A 202 -17.29 -8.18 16.71
N ALA A 203 -16.10 -8.60 16.26
CA ALA A 203 -15.55 -9.91 16.59
C ALA A 203 -15.41 -10.11 18.10
N ARG A 204 -14.85 -9.13 18.81
CA ARG A 204 -14.71 -9.17 20.28
C ARG A 204 -16.04 -9.22 21.00
N ARG A 205 -17.04 -8.43 20.55
CA ARG A 205 -18.40 -8.48 21.10
C ARG A 205 -19.05 -9.85 20.97
N GLU A 206 -18.78 -10.56 19.89
CA GLU A 206 -19.25 -11.93 19.68
C GLU A 206 -18.40 -13.01 20.40
N GLY A 207 -17.43 -12.59 21.21
CA GLY A 207 -16.58 -13.50 21.99
C GLY A 207 -15.47 -14.17 21.18
N ILE A 208 -15.06 -13.57 20.07
CA ILE A 208 -13.94 -14.04 19.25
C ILE A 208 -12.66 -13.34 19.69
N ASP A 209 -11.62 -14.11 19.92
CA ASP A 209 -10.29 -13.59 20.20
C ASP A 209 -9.69 -12.96 18.94
N PHE A 210 -9.43 -11.64 18.98
CA PHE A 210 -9.03 -10.87 17.82
C PHE A 210 -7.54 -10.49 17.90
N ILE A 211 -6.72 -11.19 17.13
CA ILE A 211 -5.27 -11.02 17.10
C ILE A 211 -4.85 -10.25 15.85
N LEU A 212 -3.93 -9.29 16.04
CA LEU A 212 -3.36 -8.49 14.94
C LEU A 212 -1.92 -8.93 14.66
N ASP A 213 -1.61 -9.17 13.39
CA ASP A 213 -0.25 -9.24 12.88
C ASP A 213 0.03 -8.03 11.98
N PRO A 214 0.73 -7.02 12.46
CA PRO A 214 0.98 -5.79 11.71
C PRO A 214 2.09 -5.95 10.67
N MET A 215 2.74 -7.11 10.57
CA MET A 215 3.90 -7.33 9.69
C MET A 215 4.98 -6.24 9.84
N TRP A 216 5.33 -5.91 11.07
CA TRP A 216 6.33 -4.88 11.44
C TRP A 216 5.98 -3.44 11.04
N GLN A 217 4.72 -3.17 10.73
CA GLN A 217 4.23 -1.81 10.43
C GLN A 217 3.76 -1.13 11.71
N HIS A 218 3.75 0.19 11.69
CA HIS A 218 3.13 0.98 12.76
C HIS A 218 1.63 0.69 12.82
N ILE A 219 1.12 0.52 14.02
CA ILE A 219 -0.30 0.32 14.31
C ILE A 219 -0.86 1.64 14.79
N ASN A 220 -2.06 1.97 14.34
CA ASN A 220 -2.81 3.10 14.87
C ASN A 220 -3.34 2.75 16.26
N ASP A 221 -3.30 3.70 17.19
CA ASP A 221 -3.76 3.53 18.58
C ASP A 221 -5.21 3.08 18.63
N ASP A 222 -6.08 3.62 17.77
CA ASP A 222 -7.48 3.21 17.66
C ASP A 222 -7.66 1.71 17.39
N LEU A 223 -6.79 1.12 16.55
CA LEU A 223 -6.86 -0.32 16.27
C LEU A 223 -6.24 -1.12 17.42
N PHE A 224 -5.17 -0.60 18.02
CA PHE A 224 -4.49 -1.27 19.14
C PHE A 224 -5.42 -1.46 20.35
N GLU A 225 -6.29 -0.49 20.65
CA GLU A 225 -7.28 -0.60 21.74
C GLU A 225 -8.32 -1.71 21.53
N HIS A 226 -8.47 -2.20 20.29
CA HIS A 226 -9.53 -3.13 19.91
C HIS A 226 -9.04 -4.49 19.46
N ILE A 227 -7.83 -4.86 19.86
CA ILE A 227 -7.26 -6.20 19.68
C ILE A 227 -7.07 -6.88 21.04
N ASP A 228 -7.09 -8.21 21.05
CA ASP A 228 -6.84 -9.02 22.24
C ASP A 228 -5.38 -9.50 22.29
N GLY A 229 -4.66 -9.45 21.16
CA GLY A 229 -3.26 -9.82 21.08
C GLY A 229 -2.56 -9.24 19.88
N LEU A 230 -1.25 -9.04 20.04
CA LEU A 230 -0.35 -8.59 18.98
C LEU A 230 0.71 -9.67 18.76
N GLN A 231 0.77 -10.22 17.56
CA GLN A 231 1.73 -11.28 17.25
C GLN A 231 2.16 -11.21 15.79
N SER A 232 3.48 -11.22 15.57
CA SER A 232 4.04 -11.30 14.23
C SER A 232 4.42 -12.73 13.88
N GLY A 233 3.74 -13.31 12.90
CA GLY A 233 4.01 -14.67 12.42
C GLY A 233 5.24 -14.79 11.53
N LEU A 234 5.82 -13.68 11.10
CA LEU A 234 6.97 -13.61 10.21
C LEU A 234 8.17 -12.98 10.92
N SER A 235 9.37 -13.46 10.60
CA SER A 235 10.61 -12.81 11.06
C SER A 235 10.78 -11.46 10.36
N ARG A 236 11.38 -10.50 11.07
CA ARG A 236 11.64 -9.17 10.50
C ARG A 236 12.57 -9.29 9.27
N PRO A 237 12.27 -8.61 8.15
CA PRO A 237 13.15 -8.60 7.00
C PRO A 237 14.58 -8.19 7.40
N GLY A 238 15.58 -8.99 7.02
CA GLY A 238 17.00 -8.72 7.32
C GLY A 238 17.52 -9.26 8.65
N GLN A 239 16.69 -9.90 9.48
CA GLN A 239 17.19 -10.62 10.66
C GLN A 239 17.20 -12.14 10.43
N PRO A 240 18.32 -12.84 10.71
CA PRO A 240 18.34 -14.29 10.67
C PRO A 240 17.38 -14.83 11.74
N ARG A 241 16.63 -15.89 11.40
CA ARG A 241 15.76 -16.59 12.36
C ARG A 241 16.64 -17.23 13.42
N THR A 242 16.57 -16.74 14.65
CA THR A 242 17.12 -17.45 15.82
C THR A 242 16.17 -18.59 16.15
N PRO A 243 16.59 -19.86 16.11
CA PRO A 243 15.77 -20.97 16.59
C PRO A 243 15.60 -20.82 18.09
N GLY A 244 14.40 -20.46 18.58
CA GLY A 244 14.08 -20.52 20.01
C GLY A 244 13.73 -19.22 20.73
N SER A 245 13.58 -18.07 20.09
CA SER A 245 13.03 -16.90 20.78
C SER A 245 11.50 -17.02 20.89
N ARG A 246 11.03 -17.62 21.96
CA ARG A 246 9.69 -17.39 22.50
C ARG A 246 9.58 -15.91 22.84
N ALA A 247 8.56 -15.25 22.35
CA ALA A 247 8.16 -13.92 22.82
C ALA A 247 7.52 -14.07 24.23
N ASP A 248 8.36 -14.30 25.24
CA ASP A 248 7.97 -14.22 26.65
C ASP A 248 8.37 -12.84 27.19
N GLU A 249 7.88 -11.77 26.57
CA GLU A 249 7.97 -10.41 27.11
C GLU A 249 6.63 -9.68 26.91
N ALA A 250 5.60 -10.20 27.53
CA ALA A 250 4.38 -9.45 27.77
C ALA A 250 3.99 -9.64 29.24
N SER A 251 4.78 -9.08 30.15
CA SER A 251 4.32 -8.78 31.51
C SER A 251 5.37 -7.94 32.24
N THR A 252 5.33 -6.66 32.03
CA THR A 252 5.73 -5.68 33.02
C THR A 252 4.60 -4.65 33.11
N ALA A 253 3.58 -5.04 33.86
CA ALA A 253 2.68 -4.07 34.45
C ALA A 253 3.50 -3.18 35.39
N PRO A 254 3.33 -1.85 35.40
CA PRO A 254 3.97 -1.00 36.36
C PRO A 254 3.47 -1.38 37.77
N ASP A 255 4.39 -1.69 38.64
CA ASP A 255 4.20 -1.88 40.09
C ASP A 255 3.56 -0.62 40.68
N LEU A 256 2.27 -0.68 40.96
CA LEU A 256 1.58 0.32 41.76
C LEU A 256 1.99 0.11 43.20
N GLY A 257 3.00 0.85 43.64
CA GLY A 257 3.49 0.89 45.02
C GLY A 257 2.34 0.97 46.01
N GLN A 258 2.38 0.08 46.99
CA GLN A 258 1.51 0.12 48.17
C GLN A 258 1.76 1.41 48.97
N PRO A 259 0.75 2.07 49.50
CA PRO A 259 0.94 3.15 50.46
C PRO A 259 1.33 2.56 51.80
N ASP A 260 2.50 3.00 52.29
CA ASP A 260 2.95 2.74 53.63
C ASP A 260 1.94 3.25 54.67
N GLY A 261 1.52 2.34 55.55
CA GLY A 261 0.70 2.68 56.68
C GLY A 261 1.54 3.27 57.83
N THR A 262 1.07 4.36 58.34
CA THR A 262 1.09 4.75 59.77
C THR A 262 -0.18 5.49 60.10
#